data_04d4aadfcd017672dc2c6e1251801b2e
#
_entry.id   04d4aadfcd017672dc2c6e1251801b2e
#
_cell.length_a   1.000
_cell.length_b   1.000
_cell.length_c   1.000
_cell.angle_alpha   90.00
_cell.angle_beta   90.00
_cell.angle_gamma   90.00
#
_symmetry.space_group_name_H-M   'P 1'
#
loop_
_entity.id
_entity.type
_entity.pdbx_description
1 polymer ?
#
loop_
_entity_poly.entity_id
_entity_poly.type
_entity_poly.pdbx_seq_one_letter_code
_entity_poly.pdbx_strand_id
1 'polypeptide(L)'
;GLWDDVMVMDLKHFDGSLRPIDRVPQEIKALYATAFEVEPTWLVEAASRRQKWIDQAQSLNIYMAGASGKKLDETYKLAWLRGLKTTYYLRTSSAQQVEKSTVQAGSHNAVSSGPAAGGMSALEAAAAAAQAQMNAIPATDIKFCGVDDPTCESCQ
;
A
#
# COMPACT_ATOMS: atom_id res chain seq x y z
N GLY A 1 -10.76 -3.68 31.36
CA GLY A 1 -10.90 -4.14 29.99
C GLY A 1 -9.67 -3.77 29.18
N LEU A 2 -9.47 -4.37 28.02
CA LEU A 2 -8.32 -4.07 27.13
C LEU A 2 -8.50 -2.76 26.34
N TRP A 3 -9.72 -2.23 26.33
CA TRP A 3 -10.04 -1.04 25.54
C TRP A 3 -9.82 0.23 26.35
N ASP A 4 -8.79 0.98 25.98
CA ASP A 4 -8.40 2.28 26.55
C ASP A 4 -7.72 3.15 25.48
N ASP A 5 -7.36 4.38 25.82
CA ASP A 5 -6.75 5.34 24.88
C ASP A 5 -5.41 4.83 24.32
N VAL A 6 -4.65 4.07 25.13
CA VAL A 6 -3.39 3.47 24.68
C VAL A 6 -3.66 2.42 23.61
N MET A 7 -4.69 1.57 23.77
CA MET A 7 -5.09 0.61 22.74
C MET A 7 -5.50 1.30 21.43
N VAL A 8 -6.23 2.40 21.52
CA VAL A 8 -6.62 3.18 20.33
C VAL A 8 -5.41 3.75 19.62
N MET A 9 -4.41 4.23 20.36
CA MET A 9 -3.15 4.72 19.82
C MET A 9 -2.34 3.60 19.15
N ASP A 10 -2.22 2.46 19.82
CA ASP A 10 -1.52 1.28 19.29
C ASP A 10 -2.17 0.77 17.99
N LEU A 11 -3.50 0.68 17.95
CA LEU A 11 -4.24 0.27 16.76
C LEU A 11 -4.02 1.23 15.58
N LYS A 12 -3.98 2.52 15.84
CA LYS A 12 -3.65 3.51 14.79
C LYS A 12 -2.20 3.38 14.32
N HIS A 13 -1.28 3.14 15.26
CA HIS A 13 0.14 2.97 14.95
C HIS A 13 0.40 1.73 14.08
N PHE A 14 -0.28 0.63 14.38
CA PHE A 14 -0.12 -0.65 13.69
C PHE A 14 -1.16 -0.92 12.60
N ASP A 15 -1.84 0.11 12.06
CA ASP A 15 -2.85 0.00 11.00
C ASP A 15 -3.96 -1.04 11.29
N GLY A 16 -4.37 -1.14 12.55
CA GLY A 16 -5.38 -2.07 13.01
C GLY A 16 -4.87 -3.48 13.31
N SER A 17 -3.58 -3.76 13.13
CA SER A 17 -3.01 -5.05 13.51
C SER A 17 -2.90 -5.18 15.02
N LEU A 18 -3.41 -6.29 15.56
CA LEU A 18 -3.25 -6.65 16.97
C LEU A 18 -1.95 -7.42 17.22
N ARG A 19 -1.30 -7.94 16.18
CA ARG A 19 -0.16 -8.84 16.28
C ARG A 19 1.00 -8.28 17.11
N PRO A 20 1.42 -7.01 16.94
CA PRO A 20 2.54 -6.43 17.69
C PRO A 20 2.16 -5.92 19.08
N ILE A 21 0.89 -5.96 19.49
CA ILE A 21 0.43 -5.43 20.78
C ILE A 21 0.51 -6.53 21.83
N ASP A 22 1.52 -6.51 22.70
CA ASP A 22 1.84 -7.61 23.63
C ASP A 22 0.73 -7.90 24.63
N ARG A 23 0.03 -6.88 25.10
CA ARG A 23 -1.06 -7.02 26.10
C ARG A 23 -2.32 -7.70 25.55
N VAL A 24 -2.44 -7.91 24.24
CA VAL A 24 -3.57 -8.62 23.65
C VAL A 24 -3.32 -10.12 23.67
N PRO A 25 -4.25 -10.94 24.22
CA PRO A 25 -4.14 -12.38 24.21
C PRO A 25 -4.02 -12.98 22.79
N GLN A 26 -3.24 -14.04 22.67
CA GLN A 26 -2.97 -14.66 21.38
C GLN A 26 -4.23 -15.17 20.67
N GLU A 27 -5.22 -15.62 21.42
CA GLU A 27 -6.51 -16.07 20.89
C GLU A 27 -7.25 -14.93 20.18
N ILE A 28 -7.21 -13.73 20.76
CA ILE A 28 -7.82 -12.54 20.16
C ILE A 28 -7.04 -12.11 18.91
N LYS A 29 -5.70 -12.15 18.94
CA LYS A 29 -4.86 -11.85 17.76
C LYS A 29 -5.18 -12.79 16.60
N ALA A 30 -5.38 -14.06 16.85
CA ALA A 30 -5.72 -15.05 15.83
C ALA A 30 -7.12 -14.81 15.23
N LEU A 31 -8.08 -14.41 16.08
CA LEU A 31 -9.47 -14.18 15.65
C LEU A 31 -9.60 -12.90 14.80
N TYR A 32 -8.87 -11.86 15.15
CA TYR A 32 -8.95 -10.54 14.52
C TYR A 32 -7.74 -10.23 13.63
N ALA A 33 -7.23 -11.23 12.92
CA ALA A 33 -6.17 -11.03 11.94
C ALA A 33 -6.62 -10.09 10.81
N THR A 34 -5.75 -9.16 10.43
CA THR A 34 -6.02 -8.26 9.29
C THR A 34 -5.92 -9.00 7.96
N ALA A 35 -6.45 -8.40 6.88
CA ALA A 35 -6.43 -9.01 5.55
C ALA A 35 -5.01 -9.35 5.05
N PHE A 36 -4.00 -8.57 5.43
CA PHE A 36 -2.60 -8.83 5.08
C PHE A 36 -1.93 -9.91 5.94
N GLU A 37 -2.51 -10.26 7.07
CA GLU A 37 -2.02 -11.30 7.98
C GLU A 37 -2.58 -12.68 7.67
N VAL A 38 -3.69 -12.72 6.93
CA VAL A 38 -4.28 -13.96 6.43
C VAL A 38 -3.50 -14.42 5.19
N GLU A 39 -3.09 -15.69 5.17
CA GLU A 39 -2.41 -16.25 4.01
C GLU A 39 -3.33 -16.27 2.77
N PRO A 40 -2.84 -15.81 1.59
CA PRO A 40 -3.65 -15.73 0.37
C PRO A 40 -4.26 -17.08 -0.05
N THR A 41 -3.61 -18.18 0.30
CA THR A 41 -4.10 -19.54 0.03
C THR A 41 -5.47 -19.80 0.63
N TRP A 42 -5.75 -19.30 1.82
CA TRP A 42 -7.06 -19.43 2.47
C TRP A 42 -8.16 -18.67 1.74
N LEU A 43 -7.83 -17.51 1.17
CA LEU A 43 -8.79 -16.74 0.35
C LEU A 43 -9.15 -17.52 -0.92
N VAL A 44 -8.14 -18.11 -1.58
CA VAL A 44 -8.34 -18.93 -2.78
C VAL A 44 -9.16 -20.18 -2.47
N GLU A 45 -8.84 -20.90 -1.38
CA GLU A 45 -9.58 -22.10 -0.96
C GLU A 45 -11.04 -21.78 -0.63
N ALA A 46 -11.29 -20.68 0.10
CA ALA A 46 -12.65 -20.24 0.41
C ALA A 46 -13.43 -19.86 -0.86
N ALA A 47 -12.78 -19.17 -1.80
CA ALA A 47 -13.38 -18.81 -3.08
C ALA A 47 -13.69 -20.03 -3.95
N SER A 48 -12.78 -21.00 -3.99
CA SER A 48 -12.97 -22.26 -4.72
C SER A 48 -14.19 -23.03 -4.22
N ARG A 49 -14.38 -23.10 -2.91
CA ARG A 49 -15.56 -23.76 -2.32
C ARG A 49 -16.88 -23.11 -2.71
N ARG A 50 -16.87 -21.77 -2.87
CA ARG A 50 -18.05 -21.02 -3.32
C ARG A 50 -18.26 -21.13 -4.83
N GLN A 51 -17.19 -21.18 -5.64
CA GLN A 51 -17.25 -21.12 -7.10
C GLN A 51 -18.12 -22.20 -7.71
N LYS A 52 -18.17 -23.39 -7.14
CA LYS A 52 -19.01 -24.49 -7.63
C LYS A 52 -20.51 -24.25 -7.49
N TRP A 53 -20.93 -23.26 -6.69
CA TRP A 53 -22.33 -22.96 -6.41
C TRP A 53 -22.82 -21.69 -7.08
N ILE A 54 -21.95 -20.99 -7.82
CA ILE A 54 -22.28 -19.73 -8.47
C ILE A 54 -21.86 -19.77 -9.94
N ASP A 55 -22.72 -19.23 -10.81
CA ASP A 55 -22.45 -19.16 -12.25
C ASP A 55 -21.50 -18.05 -12.61
N GLN A 56 -21.53 -16.96 -11.86
CA GLN A 56 -20.71 -15.78 -12.08
C GLN A 56 -19.27 -15.97 -11.59
N ALA A 57 -18.35 -15.16 -12.11
CA ALA A 57 -17.04 -15.01 -11.53
C ALA A 57 -17.10 -14.28 -10.19
N GLN A 58 -16.13 -14.54 -9.32
CA GLN A 58 -15.99 -13.83 -8.05
C GLN A 58 -14.99 -12.69 -8.20
N SER A 59 -15.35 -11.48 -7.74
CA SER A 59 -14.41 -10.35 -7.62
C SER A 59 -13.49 -10.57 -6.42
N LEU A 60 -12.62 -11.59 -6.52
CA LEU A 60 -11.74 -11.99 -5.42
C LEU A 60 -10.55 -11.06 -5.30
N ASN A 61 -10.56 -10.22 -4.29
CA ASN A 61 -9.40 -9.40 -3.92
C ASN A 61 -8.40 -10.24 -3.15
N ILE A 62 -7.16 -10.22 -3.59
CA ILE A 62 -6.04 -10.92 -2.95
C ILE A 62 -5.22 -9.89 -2.18
N TYR A 63 -4.96 -10.17 -0.91
CA TYR A 63 -4.10 -9.38 -0.04
C TYR A 63 -2.82 -10.14 0.24
N MET A 64 -1.67 -9.51 0.05
CA MET A 64 -0.39 -10.19 0.17
C MET A 64 0.65 -9.29 0.87
N ALA A 65 1.01 -9.64 2.08
CA ALA A 65 2.14 -9.03 2.74
C ALA A 65 3.45 -9.60 2.18
N GLY A 66 4.42 -8.73 1.91
CA GLY A 66 5.73 -9.16 1.42
C GLY A 66 5.61 -9.90 0.07
N ALA A 67 5.02 -9.26 -0.94
CA ALA A 67 4.85 -9.84 -2.25
C ALA A 67 6.21 -10.17 -2.90
N SER A 68 6.33 -11.40 -3.40
CA SER A 68 7.45 -11.86 -4.21
C SER A 68 6.92 -12.56 -5.46
N GLY A 69 7.73 -12.61 -6.53
CA GLY A 69 7.33 -13.29 -7.76
C GLY A 69 6.92 -14.74 -7.53
N LYS A 70 7.64 -15.46 -6.65
CA LYS A 70 7.32 -16.83 -6.29
C LYS A 70 5.95 -16.94 -5.59
N LYS A 71 5.70 -16.12 -4.58
CA LYS A 71 4.43 -16.12 -3.82
C LYS A 71 3.24 -15.77 -4.70
N LEU A 72 3.44 -14.84 -5.65
CA LEU A 72 2.45 -14.50 -6.67
C LEU A 72 2.14 -15.68 -7.57
N ASP A 73 3.16 -16.28 -8.16
CA ASP A 73 3.04 -17.42 -9.05
C ASP A 73 2.31 -18.60 -8.38
N GLU A 74 2.72 -18.96 -7.16
CA GLU A 74 2.08 -20.01 -6.38
C GLU A 74 0.58 -19.72 -6.11
N THR A 75 0.26 -18.47 -5.75
CA THR A 75 -1.12 -18.07 -5.45
C THR A 75 -2.01 -18.13 -6.69
N TYR A 76 -1.55 -17.61 -7.83
CA TYR A 76 -2.33 -17.64 -9.06
C TYR A 76 -2.44 -19.04 -9.67
N LYS A 77 -1.39 -19.83 -9.60
CA LYS A 77 -1.44 -21.26 -9.99
C LYS A 77 -2.44 -22.03 -9.14
N LEU A 78 -2.45 -21.79 -7.83
CA LEU A 78 -3.44 -22.40 -6.95
C LEU A 78 -4.86 -21.97 -7.34
N ALA A 79 -5.10 -20.68 -7.57
CA ALA A 79 -6.41 -20.18 -7.98
C ALA A 79 -6.91 -20.86 -9.26
N TRP A 80 -6.03 -21.01 -10.26
CA TRP A 80 -6.35 -21.70 -11.52
C TRP A 80 -6.62 -23.18 -11.30
N LEU A 81 -5.76 -23.89 -10.56
CA LEU A 81 -5.93 -25.32 -10.25
C LEU A 81 -7.20 -25.61 -9.46
N ARG A 82 -7.65 -24.66 -8.63
CA ARG A 82 -8.88 -24.75 -7.86
C ARG A 82 -10.14 -24.37 -8.64
N GLY A 83 -10.01 -24.04 -9.91
CA GLY A 83 -11.12 -23.75 -10.81
C GLY A 83 -11.78 -22.40 -10.60
N LEU A 84 -11.08 -21.41 -10.09
CA LEU A 84 -11.59 -20.05 -10.04
C LEU A 84 -11.65 -19.49 -11.46
N LYS A 85 -12.78 -18.87 -11.82
CA LYS A 85 -12.96 -18.23 -13.13
C LYS A 85 -12.11 -16.98 -13.28
N THR A 86 -12.01 -16.19 -12.22
CA THR A 86 -11.18 -14.99 -12.16
C THR A 86 -10.68 -14.70 -10.74
N THR A 87 -9.67 -13.85 -10.65
CA THR A 87 -9.31 -13.03 -9.48
C THR A 87 -9.58 -11.57 -9.85
N TYR A 88 -9.43 -10.65 -8.89
CA TYR A 88 -9.63 -9.23 -9.16
C TYR A 88 -8.42 -8.41 -8.72
N TYR A 89 -8.54 -7.54 -7.72
CA TYR A 89 -7.40 -6.75 -7.28
C TYR A 89 -6.37 -7.59 -6.51
N LEU A 90 -5.09 -7.35 -6.80
CA LEU A 90 -3.99 -7.71 -5.94
C LEU A 90 -3.59 -6.49 -5.12
N ARG A 91 -3.66 -6.60 -3.81
CA ARG A 91 -3.22 -5.58 -2.87
C ARG A 91 -1.99 -6.08 -2.14
N THR A 92 -0.89 -5.37 -2.31
CA THR A 92 0.37 -5.68 -1.61
C THR A 92 0.65 -4.62 -0.57
N SER A 93 1.13 -5.02 0.61
CA SER A 93 1.74 -4.06 1.52
C SER A 93 3.09 -3.68 0.93
N SER A 94 3.25 -2.41 0.59
CA SER A 94 4.53 -1.85 0.18
C SER A 94 5.49 -1.87 1.37
N ALA A 95 6.77 -2.10 1.10
CA ALA A 95 7.83 -1.90 2.10
C ALA A 95 8.02 -0.43 2.48
N GLN A 96 7.40 0.49 1.76
CA GLN A 96 7.33 1.89 2.15
C GLN A 96 6.40 2.02 3.34
N GLN A 97 6.98 2.10 4.52
CA GLN A 97 6.32 2.74 5.64
C GLN A 97 6.09 4.19 5.21
N VAL A 98 4.85 4.50 4.85
CA VAL A 98 4.42 5.89 4.80
C VAL A 98 4.72 6.43 6.19
N GLU A 99 5.63 7.38 6.31
CA GLU A 99 5.88 8.06 7.57
C GLU A 99 4.51 8.56 8.06
N LYS A 100 3.98 7.86 9.05
CA LYS A 100 2.76 8.31 9.70
C LYS A 100 3.14 9.60 10.39
N SER A 101 2.63 10.70 9.87
CA SER A 101 2.72 11.98 10.53
C SER A 101 2.19 11.80 11.96
N THR A 102 3.07 11.58 12.91
CA THR A 102 2.79 11.64 14.32
C THR A 102 2.57 13.09 14.68
N VAL A 103 1.43 13.64 14.30
CA VAL A 103 0.96 14.86 14.92
C VAL A 103 0.67 14.49 16.37
N GLN A 104 1.62 14.77 17.25
CA GLN A 104 1.36 14.69 18.68
C GLN A 104 0.14 15.56 18.96
N ALA A 105 -0.88 14.94 19.57
CA ALA A 105 -2.05 15.68 20.02
C ALA A 105 -1.59 16.80 20.96
N GLY A 106 -1.64 18.05 20.50
CA GLY A 106 -1.18 19.22 21.27
C GLY A 106 -0.36 20.23 20.46
N SER A 107 0.21 19.91 19.31
CA SER A 107 0.85 20.92 18.45
C SER A 107 -0.07 21.31 17.29
N HIS A 108 -1.21 21.91 17.62
CA HIS A 108 -1.96 22.70 16.67
C HIS A 108 -1.13 23.94 16.34
N ASN A 109 -0.65 24.02 15.08
CA ASN A 109 -0.22 25.24 14.40
C ASN A 109 0.26 26.37 15.34
N ALA A 110 1.33 26.16 16.06
CA ALA A 110 2.08 27.26 16.59
C ALA A 110 2.81 27.90 15.40
N VAL A 111 2.14 28.82 14.71
CA VAL A 111 2.84 29.80 13.88
C VAL A 111 3.77 30.53 14.86
N SER A 112 5.01 30.14 14.88
CA SER A 112 6.06 30.85 15.60
C SER A 112 6.16 32.26 15.02
N SER A 113 5.53 33.23 15.67
CA SER A 113 5.78 34.64 15.41
C SER A 113 7.06 35.08 16.05
N GLY A 114 8.18 34.45 15.61
CA GLY A 114 9.52 34.98 15.89
C GLY A 114 9.96 35.91 14.76
N PRO A 115 10.71 37.00 15.04
CA PRO A 115 11.18 37.88 13.99
C PRO A 115 12.08 37.13 13.03
N ALA A 116 11.72 37.14 11.74
CA ALA A 116 12.50 36.54 10.66
C ALA A 116 13.81 37.25 10.49
N ALA A 117 14.91 36.66 10.99
CA ALA A 117 16.22 36.94 10.48
C ALA A 117 16.30 36.34 9.07
N GLY A 118 16.59 37.20 8.06
CA GLY A 118 16.49 36.87 6.65
C GLY A 118 17.50 35.77 6.23
N GLY A 119 17.01 34.55 6.20
CA GLY A 119 17.60 33.39 5.53
C GLY A 119 16.51 32.62 4.84
N MET A 120 16.75 32.16 3.60
CA MET A 120 15.81 31.31 2.87
C MET A 120 15.36 30.13 3.74
N SER A 121 14.06 29.90 3.82
CA SER A 121 13.54 28.75 4.57
C SER A 121 14.08 27.45 3.96
N ALA A 122 14.22 26.40 4.76
CA ALA A 122 14.66 25.08 4.28
C ALA A 122 13.76 24.56 3.12
N LEU A 123 12.51 24.98 3.10
CA LEU A 123 11.55 24.65 2.03
C LEU A 123 11.88 25.39 0.73
N GLU A 124 12.25 26.67 0.81
CA GLU A 124 12.66 27.47 -0.36
C GLU A 124 14.00 26.99 -0.92
N ALA A 125 14.93 26.61 -0.06
CA ALA A 125 16.19 26.00 -0.47
C ALA A 125 15.98 24.65 -1.16
N ALA A 126 15.08 23.82 -0.64
CA ALA A 126 14.72 22.54 -1.27
C ALA A 126 13.98 22.74 -2.60
N ALA A 127 13.09 23.72 -2.70
CA ALA A 127 12.41 24.06 -3.94
C ALA A 127 13.38 24.59 -5.01
N ALA A 128 14.31 25.43 -4.64
CA ALA A 128 15.36 25.94 -5.54
C ALA A 128 16.30 24.83 -6.03
N ALA A 129 16.65 23.88 -5.16
CA ALA A 129 17.47 22.72 -5.52
C ALA A 129 16.72 21.78 -6.50
N ALA A 130 15.44 21.53 -6.26
CA ALA A 130 14.60 20.72 -7.16
C ALA A 130 14.45 21.39 -8.53
N GLN A 131 14.25 22.70 -8.58
CA GLN A 131 14.16 23.48 -9.82
C GLN A 131 15.48 23.44 -10.60
N ALA A 132 16.62 23.54 -9.90
CA ALA A 132 17.94 23.44 -10.52
C ALA A 132 18.19 22.04 -11.13
N GLN A 133 17.73 20.99 -10.45
CA GLN A 133 17.80 19.61 -10.97
C GLN A 133 16.94 19.41 -12.20
N MET A 134 15.71 19.93 -12.24
CA MET A 134 14.83 19.85 -13.41
C MET A 134 15.41 20.61 -14.60
N ASN A 135 16.09 21.74 -14.38
CA ASN A 135 16.72 22.51 -15.45
C ASN A 135 18.05 21.90 -15.94
N ALA A 136 18.69 21.03 -15.13
CA ALA A 136 19.93 20.34 -15.48
C ALA A 136 19.72 19.07 -16.30
N ILE A 137 18.49 18.54 -16.34
CA ILE A 137 18.13 17.40 -17.19
C ILE A 137 17.87 17.97 -18.58
N PRO A 138 18.71 17.68 -19.62
CA PRO A 138 18.42 18.10 -20.96
C PRO A 138 17.06 17.51 -21.34
N ALA A 139 16.19 18.36 -21.92
CA ALA A 139 14.92 17.90 -22.48
C ALA A 139 15.25 16.80 -23.50
N THR A 140 15.12 15.56 -23.06
CA THR A 140 15.15 14.43 -24.00
C THR A 140 13.91 14.60 -24.86
N ASP A 141 14.11 14.66 -26.17
CA ASP A 141 13.03 14.62 -27.14
C ASP A 141 12.24 13.34 -26.91
N ILE A 142 11.23 13.44 -26.06
CA ILE A 142 10.22 12.40 -25.89
C ILE A 142 9.43 12.45 -27.21
N LYS A 143 9.77 11.57 -28.12
CA LYS A 143 8.96 11.33 -29.31
C LYS A 143 7.61 10.81 -28.83
N PHE A 144 6.62 11.68 -28.81
CA PHE A 144 5.24 11.24 -28.63
C PHE A 144 4.86 10.37 -29.82
N CYS A 145 4.26 9.21 -29.55
CA CYS A 145 3.67 8.37 -30.58
C CYS A 145 2.66 9.19 -31.38
N GLY A 146 2.96 9.50 -32.62
CA GLY A 146 1.98 10.06 -33.56
C GLY A 146 1.07 8.93 -34.03
N VAL A 147 -0.24 9.14 -33.93
CA VAL A 147 -1.26 8.16 -34.37
C VAL A 147 -1.11 7.79 -35.84
N ASP A 148 -0.41 8.62 -36.64
CA ASP A 148 -0.23 8.48 -38.07
C ASP A 148 1.21 8.08 -38.48
N ASP A 149 2.07 7.66 -37.54
CA ASP A 149 3.44 7.22 -37.84
C ASP A 149 3.50 5.70 -37.94
N PRO A 150 3.57 5.15 -39.19
CA PRO A 150 3.62 3.70 -39.41
C PRO A 150 4.94 3.05 -38.96
N THR A 151 5.95 3.84 -38.53
CA THR A 151 7.26 3.35 -38.11
C THR A 151 7.43 3.35 -36.57
N CYS A 152 6.38 3.68 -35.81
CA CYS A 152 6.42 3.74 -34.37
C CYS A 152 6.39 2.32 -33.75
N GLU A 153 7.53 1.86 -33.24
CA GLU A 153 7.68 0.54 -32.61
C GLU A 153 7.06 0.46 -31.20
N SER A 154 6.57 1.57 -30.64
CA SER A 154 6.03 1.60 -29.26
C SER A 154 4.61 1.09 -29.13
N CYS A 155 3.94 0.74 -30.21
CA CYS A 155 2.55 0.27 -30.25
C CYS A 155 2.38 -1.15 -30.83
N GLN A 156 3.42 -1.98 -30.82
CA GLN A 156 3.32 -3.39 -31.17
C GLN A 156 3.19 -4.28 -29.96
#